data_5aa83a72ef2389ecd3e9d88b17875342
#
_entry.id   5aa83a72ef2389ecd3e9d88b17875342
#
_cell.length_a   1.000
_cell.length_b   1.000
_cell.length_c   1.000
_cell.angle_alpha   90.00
_cell.angle_beta   90.00
_cell.angle_gamma   90.00
#
_symmetry.space_group_name_H-M   'P 1'
#
loop_
_entity.id
_entity.type
_entity.pdbx_description
1 polymer ?
#
loop_
_entity_poly.entity_id
_entity_poly.type
_entity_poly.pdbx_seq_one_letter_code
_entity_poly.pdbx_strand_id
1 'polypeptide(L)'
;MMIKNILARVLAIWTAFVFVGTMLIFLFPIWAAGMFGEPTSTVWMIRFSRMWMALYFPLSLIDVKITGKEHFQKGENYIVVCNHNSFMDVPLSSPGIPGANKTIAKIEMSRIPLFGIIYKRGSVLINRKDEQSRKESYQKMKDVLD
;
A
#
# COMPACT_ATOMS: atom_id res chain seq x y z
N MET A 1 -23.89 -1.72 -25.74
CA MET A 1 -22.42 -1.71 -25.59
C MET A 1 -21.89 -0.31 -25.26
N MET A 2 -22.29 0.74 -25.96
CA MET A 2 -21.84 2.12 -25.78
C MET A 2 -22.11 2.70 -24.37
N ILE A 3 -23.33 2.56 -23.82
CA ILE A 3 -23.68 3.07 -22.48
C ILE A 3 -22.82 2.45 -21.36
N LYS A 4 -22.55 1.13 -21.43
CA LYS A 4 -21.67 0.45 -20.46
C LYS A 4 -20.26 1.02 -20.49
N ASN A 5 -19.74 1.33 -21.68
CA ASN A 5 -18.39 1.91 -21.82
C ASN A 5 -18.32 3.35 -21.29
N ILE A 6 -19.38 4.13 -21.48
CA ILE A 6 -19.46 5.49 -20.92
C ILE A 6 -19.52 5.44 -19.41
N LEU A 7 -20.38 4.59 -18.84
CA LEU A 7 -20.50 4.42 -17.39
C LEU A 7 -19.17 3.95 -16.77
N ALA A 8 -18.49 2.98 -17.39
CA ALA A 8 -17.19 2.51 -16.92
C ALA A 8 -16.13 3.61 -16.89
N ARG A 9 -16.11 4.49 -17.92
CA ARG A 9 -15.19 5.64 -17.94
C ARG A 9 -15.51 6.67 -16.87
N VAL A 10 -16.79 6.98 -16.66
CA VAL A 10 -17.24 7.89 -15.61
C VAL A 10 -16.86 7.36 -14.24
N LEU A 11 -17.08 6.08 -13.97
CA LEU A 11 -16.68 5.44 -12.73
C LEU A 11 -15.15 5.43 -12.55
N ALA A 12 -14.37 5.18 -13.60
CA ALA A 12 -12.92 5.22 -13.54
C ALA A 12 -12.40 6.64 -13.20
N ILE A 13 -12.98 7.68 -13.80
CA ILE A 13 -12.63 9.07 -13.47
C ILE A 13 -13.03 9.39 -12.01
N TRP A 14 -14.21 8.99 -11.60
CA TRP A 14 -14.69 9.16 -10.24
C TRP A 14 -13.78 8.50 -9.22
N THR A 15 -13.45 7.21 -9.41
CA THR A 15 -12.57 6.47 -8.49
C THR A 15 -11.16 7.06 -8.43
N ALA A 16 -10.63 7.55 -9.56
CA ALA A 16 -9.35 8.26 -9.60
C ALA A 16 -9.41 9.59 -8.83
N PHE A 17 -10.47 10.37 -8.99
CA PHE A 17 -10.68 11.62 -8.25
C PHE A 17 -10.80 11.37 -6.74
N VAL A 18 -11.60 10.39 -6.34
CA VAL A 18 -11.75 9.99 -4.92
C VAL A 18 -10.42 9.50 -4.37
N PHE A 19 -9.64 8.72 -5.14
CA PHE A 19 -8.33 8.24 -4.71
C PHE A 19 -7.38 9.40 -4.41
N VAL A 20 -7.26 10.35 -5.34
CA VAL A 20 -6.37 11.51 -5.15
C VAL A 20 -6.86 12.39 -3.99
N GLY A 21 -8.15 12.68 -3.90
CA GLY A 21 -8.72 13.50 -2.83
C GLY A 21 -8.50 12.88 -1.45
N THR A 22 -8.80 11.60 -1.29
CA THR A 22 -8.57 10.88 -0.03
C THR A 22 -7.09 10.70 0.27
N MET A 23 -6.25 10.48 -0.75
CA MET A 23 -4.80 10.44 -0.60
C MET A 23 -4.26 11.73 0.03
N LEU A 24 -4.70 12.89 -0.44
CA LEU A 24 -4.24 14.18 0.10
C LEU A 24 -4.59 14.34 1.59
N ILE A 25 -5.75 13.84 2.02
CA ILE A 25 -6.16 13.85 3.43
C ILE A 25 -5.20 13.02 4.28
N PHE A 26 -4.84 11.82 3.81
CA PHE A 26 -4.00 10.89 4.55
C PHE A 26 -2.49 11.09 4.35
N LEU A 27 -2.08 11.91 3.39
CA LEU A 27 -0.67 12.15 3.08
C LEU A 27 0.08 12.72 4.29
N PHE A 28 -0.50 13.72 4.97
CA PHE A 28 0.13 14.34 6.14
C PHE A 28 0.26 13.36 7.33
N PRO A 29 -0.79 12.65 7.77
CA PRO A 29 -0.66 11.63 8.82
C PRO A 29 0.37 10.54 8.49
N ILE A 30 0.41 10.05 7.26
CA ILE A 30 1.38 9.03 6.81
C ILE A 30 2.81 9.61 6.82
N TRP A 31 2.98 10.83 6.36
CA TRP A 31 4.28 11.51 6.42
C TRP A 31 4.73 11.70 7.86
N ALA A 32 3.85 12.17 8.76
CA ALA A 32 4.14 12.39 10.16
C ALA A 32 4.46 11.07 10.90
N ALA A 33 3.79 9.96 10.56
CA ALA A 33 4.12 8.64 11.08
C ALA A 33 5.58 8.25 10.82
N GLY A 34 6.16 8.71 9.72
CA GLY A 34 7.56 8.47 9.40
C GLY A 34 8.57 9.26 10.24
N MET A 35 8.13 10.14 11.13
CA MET A 35 9.01 10.83 12.10
C MET A 35 9.32 9.96 13.33
N PHE A 36 8.54 8.90 13.56
CA PHE A 36 8.81 7.92 14.59
C PHE A 36 9.83 6.89 14.10
N GLY A 37 10.60 6.31 15.03
CA GLY A 37 11.48 5.17 14.74
C GLY A 37 10.69 3.89 14.42
N GLU A 38 11.34 2.93 13.79
CA GLU A 38 10.76 1.59 13.62
C GLU A 38 10.72 0.84 14.97
N PRO A 39 9.75 -0.02 15.22
CA PRO A 39 8.63 -0.41 14.34
C PRO A 39 7.42 0.52 14.39
N THR A 40 7.43 1.53 15.27
CA THR A 40 6.29 2.45 15.51
C THR A 40 5.85 3.16 14.24
N SER A 41 6.80 3.60 13.41
CA SER A 41 6.55 4.23 12.11
C SER A 41 5.67 3.33 11.22
N THR A 42 6.06 2.07 11.05
CA THR A 42 5.33 1.10 10.22
C THR A 42 3.94 0.80 10.79
N VAL A 43 3.80 0.66 12.10
CA VAL A 43 2.50 0.43 12.75
C VAL A 43 1.52 1.57 12.47
N TRP A 44 1.94 2.83 12.67
CA TRP A 44 1.08 3.99 12.43
C TRP A 44 0.76 4.16 10.95
N MET A 45 1.75 3.96 10.08
CA MET A 45 1.54 4.03 8.65
C MET A 45 0.46 3.03 8.18
N ILE A 46 0.51 1.77 8.63
CA ILE A 46 -0.51 0.77 8.28
C ILE A 46 -1.87 1.13 8.89
N ARG A 47 -1.92 1.70 10.09
CA ARG A 47 -3.18 2.19 10.67
C ARG A 47 -3.81 3.28 9.79
N PHE A 48 -3.05 4.29 9.39
CA PHE A 48 -3.54 5.35 8.51
C PHE A 48 -3.92 4.82 7.13
N SER A 49 -3.16 3.89 6.58
CA SER A 49 -3.51 3.23 5.31
C SER A 49 -4.82 2.45 5.40
N ARG A 50 -5.09 1.77 6.53
CA ARG A 50 -6.39 1.10 6.76
C ARG A 50 -7.53 2.10 6.83
N MET A 51 -7.36 3.21 7.55
CA MET A 51 -8.36 4.27 7.62
C MET A 51 -8.61 4.90 6.25
N TRP A 52 -7.54 5.13 5.49
CA TRP A 52 -7.64 5.64 4.12
C TRP A 52 -8.44 4.70 3.22
N MET A 53 -8.11 3.42 3.20
CA MET A 53 -8.83 2.44 2.38
C MET A 53 -10.28 2.23 2.86
N ALA A 54 -10.53 2.28 4.17
CA ALA A 54 -11.89 2.23 4.73
C ALA A 54 -12.76 3.42 4.28
N LEU A 55 -12.15 4.58 4.00
CA LEU A 55 -12.84 5.74 3.41
C LEU A 55 -12.94 5.63 1.89
N TYR A 56 -11.85 5.24 1.22
CA TYR A 56 -11.75 5.21 -0.23
C TYR A 56 -12.71 4.21 -0.89
N PHE A 57 -12.74 2.97 -0.40
CA PHE A 57 -13.52 1.91 -1.05
C PHE A 57 -15.02 2.19 -1.09
N PRO A 58 -15.69 2.57 0.01
CA PRO A 58 -17.11 2.91 -0.04
C PRO A 58 -17.40 4.10 -0.95
N LEU A 59 -16.59 5.18 -0.91
CA LEU A 59 -16.76 6.34 -1.78
C LEU A 59 -16.55 6.01 -3.26
N SER A 60 -15.75 5.00 -3.54
CA SER A 60 -15.50 4.49 -4.90
C SER A 60 -16.51 3.44 -5.35
N LEU A 61 -17.53 3.14 -4.53
CA LEU A 61 -18.53 2.09 -4.77
C LEU A 61 -17.89 0.71 -4.96
N ILE A 62 -16.77 0.46 -4.28
CA ILE A 62 -16.04 -0.82 -4.30
C ILE A 62 -16.36 -1.57 -3.02
N ASP A 63 -17.00 -2.73 -3.16
CA ASP A 63 -17.19 -3.67 -2.05
C ASP A 63 -15.97 -4.58 -1.92
N VAL A 64 -15.37 -4.62 -0.72
CA VAL A 64 -14.16 -5.39 -0.44
C VAL A 64 -14.45 -6.45 0.59
N LYS A 65 -14.32 -7.70 0.19
CA LYS A 65 -14.42 -8.85 1.08
C LYS A 65 -13.03 -9.46 1.31
N ILE A 66 -12.61 -9.52 2.57
CA ILE A 66 -11.34 -10.12 2.97
C ILE A 66 -11.65 -11.37 3.79
N THR A 67 -11.11 -12.51 3.37
CA THR A 67 -11.23 -13.81 4.05
C THR A 67 -9.85 -14.37 4.36
N GLY A 68 -9.72 -15.32 5.27
CA GLY A 68 -8.46 -15.99 5.57
C GLY A 68 -7.58 -15.29 6.61
N LYS A 69 -8.07 -14.23 7.26
CA LYS A 69 -7.31 -13.55 8.34
C LYS A 69 -7.02 -14.45 9.52
N GLU A 70 -7.85 -15.45 9.74
CA GLU A 70 -7.73 -16.48 10.76
C GLU A 70 -6.49 -17.38 10.59
N HIS A 71 -5.90 -17.42 9.40
CA HIS A 71 -4.67 -18.18 9.12
C HIS A 71 -3.40 -17.45 9.61
N PHE A 72 -3.49 -16.17 9.95
CA PHE A 72 -2.37 -15.43 10.52
C PHE A 72 -2.33 -15.61 12.03
N GLN A 73 -1.30 -16.30 12.51
CA GLN A 73 -1.09 -16.55 13.94
C GLN A 73 -0.43 -15.32 14.59
N LYS A 74 -0.86 -14.98 15.80
CA LYS A 74 -0.29 -13.86 16.54
C LYS A 74 1.15 -14.18 16.97
N GLY A 75 2.07 -13.27 16.68
CA GLY A 75 3.50 -13.41 17.03
C GLY A 75 4.34 -14.10 15.96
N GLU A 76 3.72 -14.54 14.85
CA GLU A 76 4.46 -15.12 13.72
C GLU A 76 4.72 -14.07 12.64
N ASN A 77 5.88 -14.19 11.99
CA ASN A 77 6.26 -13.37 10.85
C ASN A 77 5.91 -14.08 9.53
N TYR A 78 5.41 -13.32 8.57
CA TYR A 78 4.94 -13.86 7.29
C TYR A 78 5.54 -13.13 6.09
N ILE A 79 5.87 -13.90 5.06
CA ILE A 79 6.10 -13.37 3.72
C ILE A 79 4.84 -13.63 2.91
N VAL A 80 4.13 -12.55 2.56
CA VAL A 80 2.88 -12.64 1.80
C VAL A 80 3.16 -12.38 0.33
N VAL A 81 2.75 -13.30 -0.53
CA VAL A 81 2.87 -13.22 -1.97
C VAL A 81 1.48 -13.15 -2.58
N CYS A 82 1.27 -12.22 -3.51
CA CYS A 82 -0.01 -12.07 -4.20
C CYS A 82 0.17 -11.93 -5.72
N ASN A 83 -0.86 -12.29 -6.47
CA ASN A 83 -0.90 -12.02 -7.90
C ASN A 83 -1.11 -10.53 -8.13
N HIS A 84 -0.29 -9.92 -9.00
CA HIS A 84 -0.35 -8.51 -9.32
C HIS A 84 -0.87 -8.29 -10.73
N ASN A 85 -2.08 -7.72 -10.84
CA ASN A 85 -2.70 -7.35 -12.11
C ASN A 85 -3.06 -5.86 -12.19
N SER A 86 -3.03 -5.15 -11.08
CA SER A 86 -3.52 -3.77 -10.97
C SER A 86 -2.68 -2.93 -10.02
N PHE A 87 -2.69 -1.61 -10.24
CA PHE A 87 -2.16 -0.65 -9.25
C PHE A 87 -2.93 -0.66 -7.92
N MET A 88 -4.17 -1.15 -7.93
CA MET A 88 -4.99 -1.26 -6.73
C MET A 88 -4.64 -2.44 -5.83
N ASP A 89 -3.80 -3.37 -6.29
CA ASP A 89 -3.47 -4.58 -5.52
C ASP A 89 -2.77 -4.25 -4.20
N VAL A 90 -1.85 -3.31 -4.18
CA VAL A 90 -1.16 -2.89 -2.95
C VAL A 90 -2.08 -2.14 -1.99
N PRO A 91 -2.85 -1.10 -2.42
CA PRO A 91 -3.86 -0.47 -1.58
C PRO A 91 -4.90 -1.44 -1.01
N LEU A 92 -5.22 -2.50 -1.76
CA LEU A 92 -6.18 -3.52 -1.33
C LEU A 92 -5.58 -4.52 -0.33
N SER A 93 -4.41 -5.08 -0.65
CA SER A 93 -3.81 -6.18 0.11
C SER A 93 -3.11 -5.70 1.38
N SER A 94 -2.22 -4.72 1.30
CA SER A 94 -1.38 -4.31 2.42
C SER A 94 -2.17 -3.87 3.67
N PRO A 95 -3.20 -3.02 3.57
CA PRO A 95 -4.06 -2.72 4.73
C PRO A 95 -4.88 -3.90 5.21
N GLY A 96 -5.17 -4.86 4.33
CA GLY A 96 -5.94 -6.07 4.65
C GLY A 96 -5.17 -7.12 5.45
N ILE A 97 -3.83 -7.17 5.29
CA ILE A 97 -2.96 -8.11 6.00
C ILE A 97 -2.92 -7.76 7.50
N PRO A 98 -3.12 -8.71 8.43
CA PRO A 98 -2.99 -8.47 9.86
C PRO A 98 -1.58 -8.00 10.26
N GLY A 99 -1.51 -7.14 11.27
CA GLY A 99 -0.23 -6.63 11.77
C GLY A 99 0.35 -5.47 10.95
N ALA A 100 1.55 -5.05 11.31
CA ALA A 100 2.36 -4.12 10.55
C ALA A 100 3.04 -4.87 9.41
N ASN A 101 3.13 -4.26 8.23
CA ASN A 101 3.78 -4.89 7.09
C ASN A 101 4.42 -3.83 6.18
N LYS A 102 5.42 -4.23 5.41
CA LYS A 102 6.03 -3.42 4.34
C LYS A 102 5.94 -4.17 3.02
N THR A 103 5.67 -3.43 1.96
CA THR A 103 5.66 -3.99 0.60
C THR A 103 7.03 -3.87 -0.05
N ILE A 104 7.31 -4.73 -1.03
CA ILE A 104 8.49 -4.59 -1.90
C ILE A 104 8.05 -3.79 -3.12
N ALA A 105 8.67 -2.64 -3.35
CA ALA A 105 8.29 -1.77 -4.45
C ALA A 105 9.47 -1.37 -5.33
N LYS A 106 9.18 -1.06 -6.60
CA LYS A 106 10.18 -0.50 -7.52
C LYS A 106 10.59 0.90 -7.06
N ILE A 107 11.88 1.21 -7.16
CA ILE A 107 12.42 2.53 -6.77
C ILE A 107 11.77 3.68 -7.55
N GLU A 108 11.33 3.45 -8.79
CA GLU A 108 10.64 4.44 -9.61
C GLU A 108 9.33 4.94 -8.97
N MET A 109 8.65 4.09 -8.19
CA MET A 109 7.42 4.47 -7.48
C MET A 109 7.66 5.57 -6.45
N SER A 110 8.86 5.62 -5.86
CA SER A 110 9.24 6.65 -4.89
C SER A 110 9.47 8.04 -5.52
N ARG A 111 9.52 8.12 -6.86
CA ARG A 111 9.72 9.37 -7.61
C ARG A 111 8.41 10.03 -8.03
N ILE A 112 7.28 9.35 -7.87
CA ILE A 112 5.95 9.91 -8.19
C ILE A 112 5.66 11.04 -7.19
N PRO A 113 5.35 12.27 -7.66
CA PRO A 113 5.03 13.38 -6.78
C PRO A 113 3.94 13.02 -5.75
N LEU A 114 4.12 13.42 -4.51
CA LEU A 114 3.25 13.14 -3.36
C LEU A 114 3.14 11.65 -3.02
N PHE A 115 2.77 10.80 -3.97
CA PHE A 115 2.61 9.36 -3.78
C PHE A 115 3.92 8.65 -3.40
N GLY A 116 5.06 9.17 -3.89
CA GLY A 116 6.38 8.68 -3.53
C GLY A 116 6.69 8.78 -2.04
N ILE A 117 6.05 9.69 -1.30
CA ILE A 117 6.18 9.79 0.16
C ILE A 117 5.65 8.51 0.83
N ILE A 118 4.49 8.04 0.38
CA ILE A 118 3.86 6.82 0.88
C ILE A 118 4.74 5.60 0.60
N TYR A 119 5.26 5.51 -0.63
CA TYR A 119 6.14 4.39 -1.01
C TYR A 119 7.46 4.36 -0.25
N LYS A 120 8.09 5.51 -0.04
CA LYS A 120 9.34 5.62 0.74
C LYS A 120 9.17 5.16 2.19
N ARG A 121 7.98 5.34 2.76
CA ARG A 121 7.69 4.96 4.15
C ARG A 121 7.21 3.51 4.27
N GLY A 122 6.36 3.06 3.35
CA GLY A 122 5.67 1.77 3.42
C GLY A 122 6.31 0.64 2.66
N SER A 123 7.48 0.86 2.04
CA SER A 123 8.05 -0.15 1.16
C SER A 123 9.54 -0.29 1.31
N VAL A 124 10.03 -1.49 1.11
CA VAL A 124 11.43 -1.77 0.79
C VAL A 124 11.61 -1.49 -0.70
N LEU A 125 12.34 -0.42 -1.03
CA LEU A 125 12.54 0.01 -2.40
C LEU A 125 13.67 -0.79 -3.07
N ILE A 126 13.40 -1.25 -4.29
CA ILE A 126 14.34 -2.08 -5.07
C ILE A 126 14.59 -1.46 -6.45
N ASN A 127 15.85 -1.28 -6.81
CA ASN A 127 16.24 -1.10 -8.20
C ASN A 127 16.54 -2.49 -8.81
N ARG A 128 15.60 -3.02 -9.60
CA ARG A 128 15.74 -4.37 -10.17
C ARG A 128 16.86 -4.49 -11.20
N LYS A 129 17.37 -3.37 -11.73
CA LYS A 129 18.45 -3.33 -12.73
C LYS A 129 19.83 -3.30 -12.09
N ASP A 130 19.92 -3.07 -10.78
CA ASP A 130 21.15 -2.95 -10.04
C ASP A 130 21.31 -4.13 -9.08
N GLU A 131 22.38 -4.88 -9.24
CA GLU A 131 22.67 -6.07 -8.43
C GLU A 131 22.93 -5.72 -6.95
N GLN A 132 23.64 -4.62 -6.72
CA GLN A 132 23.92 -4.16 -5.36
C GLN A 132 22.63 -3.77 -4.64
N SER A 133 21.74 -3.05 -5.31
CA SER A 133 20.43 -2.68 -4.77
C SER A 133 19.57 -3.91 -4.46
N ARG A 134 19.67 -4.98 -5.24
CA ARG A 134 18.96 -6.25 -4.96
C ARG A 134 19.51 -6.91 -3.67
N LYS A 135 20.83 -6.95 -3.49
CA LYS A 135 21.47 -7.51 -2.28
C LYS A 135 21.09 -6.70 -1.04
N GLU A 136 21.16 -5.38 -1.12
CA GLU A 136 20.80 -4.49 -0.01
C GLU A 136 19.31 -4.59 0.35
N SER A 137 18.44 -4.74 -0.64
CA SER A 137 17.02 -4.90 -0.36
C SER A 137 16.70 -6.22 0.32
N TYR A 138 17.45 -7.28 0.04
CA TYR A 138 17.32 -8.54 0.75
C TYR A 138 17.67 -8.41 2.23
N GLN A 139 18.74 -7.67 2.56
CA GLN A 139 19.08 -7.39 3.95
C GLN A 139 17.99 -6.56 4.64
N LYS A 140 17.51 -5.49 3.98
CA LYS A 140 16.40 -4.67 4.50
C LYS A 140 15.11 -5.47 4.72
N MET A 141 14.85 -6.50 3.91
CA MET A 141 13.70 -7.38 4.13
C MET A 141 13.88 -8.25 5.38
N LYS A 142 15.09 -8.75 5.64
CA LYS A 142 15.40 -9.45 6.89
C LYS A 142 15.19 -8.56 8.09
N ASP A 143 15.76 -7.35 8.07
CA ASP A 143 15.64 -6.37 9.15
C ASP A 143 14.18 -5.98 9.47
N VAL A 144 13.25 -6.20 8.55
CA VAL A 144 11.80 -5.98 8.77
C VAL A 144 11.15 -7.20 9.44
N LEU A 145 11.74 -8.39 9.29
CA LEU A 145 11.19 -9.64 9.86
C LEU A 145 11.72 -9.91 11.29
N ASP A 146 12.87 -9.36 11.64
CA ASP A 146 13.48 -9.43 12.97
C ASP A 146 12.85 -8.39 13.92
#